data_85a1d448163d2a47b5c92ded9de77967
#
_entry.id   85a1d448163d2a47b5c92ded9de77967
#
_cell.length_a   1.000
_cell.length_b   1.000
_cell.length_c   1.000
_cell.angle_alpha   90.00
_cell.angle_beta   90.00
_cell.angle_gamma   90.00
#
_symmetry.space_group_name_H-M   'P 1'
#
loop_
_entity.id
_entity.type
_entity.pdbx_description
1 polymer ?
#
loop_
_entity_poly.entity_id
_entity_poly.type
_entity_poly.pdbx_seq_one_letter_code
_entity_poly.pdbx_strand_id
1 'polypeptide(L)'
;MTRMACAVLCAVAAAVAAGPTIIVANQIPGGRGQTAISGSIPYSVGRALPNTLPGWTRSPKITMFGRSSLWEHIDGAAEQYLAFEFQDLATATYARTAGGTATVEIYRMIDPQHAYGIYAQELSPTATRVAVGVEGRAGRNSVKFWSGDFYVKLVAPSGSAAPPADLLALATAVAGGLGEPGKPPAQLSWFPPAGLVADSIKFVPADALGQSMFSSAWEAKYAGTPEPSTLVIVPFASTDGARGAMAKYESFLGRPGKPAKKLAAPGDGAFTAQEGYYGLIVVVRSGPTLVISLGAASEAAATALVTDAMRRVPSPPAGPKGTGGTP
;
A
#
# COMPACT_ATOMS: atom_id res chain seq x y z
N MET A 1 -32.46 -4.49 29.02
CA MET A 1 -31.99 -5.64 28.22
C MET A 1 -30.94 -5.14 27.25
N THR A 2 -29.69 -5.33 27.62
CA THR A 2 -28.49 -4.68 27.12
C THR A 2 -27.99 -5.39 25.83
N ARG A 3 -27.94 -4.71 24.71
CA ARG A 3 -27.33 -5.22 23.49
C ARG A 3 -25.83 -4.90 23.50
N MET A 4 -25.03 -5.93 23.62
CA MET A 4 -23.59 -5.90 23.43
C MET A 4 -23.29 -5.81 21.93
N ALA A 5 -22.89 -4.64 21.45
CA ALA A 5 -22.36 -4.44 20.12
C ALA A 5 -20.84 -4.62 20.18
N CYS A 6 -20.33 -5.66 19.52
CA CYS A 6 -18.90 -5.87 19.31
C CYS A 6 -18.47 -4.94 18.17
N ALA A 7 -18.01 -3.73 18.50
CA ALA A 7 -17.41 -2.81 17.57
C ALA A 7 -15.91 -3.12 17.48
N VAL A 8 -15.48 -3.73 16.38
CA VAL A 8 -14.06 -3.72 16.00
C VAL A 8 -13.77 -2.33 15.44
N LEU A 9 -13.20 -1.51 16.30
CA LEU A 9 -12.81 -0.14 16.02
C LEU A 9 -11.49 -0.16 15.23
N CYS A 10 -11.55 0.04 13.92
CA CYS A 10 -10.39 0.52 13.18
C CYS A 10 -10.17 1.98 13.57
N ALA A 11 -9.38 2.21 14.62
CA ALA A 11 -9.00 3.53 15.04
C ALA A 11 -7.99 4.10 14.01
N VAL A 12 -8.47 5.03 13.20
CA VAL A 12 -7.61 6.00 12.53
C VAL A 12 -7.15 6.96 13.62
N ALA A 13 -5.98 6.69 14.20
CA ALA A 13 -5.35 7.59 15.14
C ALA A 13 -4.82 8.81 14.38
N ALA A 14 -5.54 9.92 14.47
CA ALA A 14 -4.98 11.24 14.24
C ALA A 14 -3.97 11.49 15.36
N ALA A 15 -2.67 11.40 15.05
CA ALA A 15 -1.61 11.75 16.00
C ALA A 15 -1.62 13.26 16.23
N VAL A 16 -2.16 13.69 17.34
CA VAL A 16 -1.93 15.01 17.93
C VAL A 16 -0.50 15.01 18.46
N ALA A 17 0.31 15.96 18.01
CA ALA A 17 1.68 16.14 18.42
C ALA A 17 1.76 16.46 19.92
N ALA A 18 2.31 15.54 20.71
CA ALA A 18 2.86 15.81 22.03
C ALA A 18 4.39 15.88 21.88
N GLY A 19 4.99 16.95 22.45
CA GLY A 19 6.41 17.24 22.40
C GLY A 19 7.29 16.17 23.07
N PRO A 20 8.60 16.18 22.82
CA PRO A 20 9.52 15.16 23.27
C PRO A 20 9.76 15.26 24.78
N THR A 21 9.35 14.23 25.51
CA THR A 21 9.88 13.98 26.86
C THR A 21 11.23 13.31 26.70
N ILE A 22 12.29 13.97 27.11
CA ILE A 22 13.63 13.39 27.20
C ILE A 22 13.61 12.35 28.32
N ILE A 23 13.61 11.08 27.97
CA ILE A 23 13.88 10.00 28.92
C ILE A 23 15.37 9.74 28.90
N VAL A 24 16.04 10.11 29.99
CA VAL A 24 17.42 9.72 30.28
C VAL A 24 17.43 8.22 30.46
N ALA A 25 18.11 7.51 29.57
CA ALA A 25 18.27 6.07 29.67
C ALA A 25 19.12 5.75 30.92
N ASN A 26 18.50 5.14 31.90
CA ASN A 26 19.17 4.53 33.04
C ASN A 26 19.76 3.19 32.59
N GLN A 27 21.06 3.04 32.69
CA GLN A 27 21.79 1.82 32.31
C GLN A 27 21.35 0.65 33.19
N ILE A 28 20.80 -0.39 32.60
CA ILE A 28 20.65 -1.70 33.23
C ILE A 28 21.84 -2.55 32.76
N PRO A 29 22.69 -3.05 33.67
CA PRO A 29 23.78 -3.96 33.31
C PRO A 29 23.23 -5.37 33.19
N GLY A 30 23.22 -5.94 31.99
CA GLY A 30 22.79 -7.30 31.73
C GLY A 30 22.83 -7.59 30.24
N GLY A 31 24.01 -7.68 29.66
CA GLY A 31 24.21 -7.87 28.25
C GLY A 31 23.66 -9.20 27.74
N ARG A 32 22.83 -9.10 26.66
CA ARG A 32 22.83 -10.09 25.58
C ARG A 32 23.02 -9.31 24.30
N GLY A 33 24.02 -9.74 23.52
CA GLY A 33 24.58 -9.04 22.40
C GLY A 33 23.53 -8.54 21.40
N GLN A 34 23.65 -7.27 21.07
CA GLN A 34 23.12 -6.75 19.82
C GLN A 34 23.78 -7.57 18.70
N THR A 35 23.03 -8.48 18.13
CA THR A 35 23.40 -9.09 16.86
C THR A 35 23.16 -8.02 15.81
N ALA A 36 24.12 -7.09 15.68
CA ALA A 36 24.23 -6.31 14.46
C ALA A 36 24.30 -7.35 13.34
N ILE A 37 23.28 -7.38 12.47
CA ILE A 37 23.34 -8.19 11.26
C ILE A 37 24.56 -7.65 10.51
N SER A 38 25.67 -8.39 10.55
CA SER A 38 26.87 -8.14 9.74
C SER A 38 26.55 -8.54 8.29
N GLY A 39 25.48 -7.97 7.74
CA GLY A 39 25.16 -8.03 6.33
C GLY A 39 25.83 -6.85 5.63
N SER A 40 26.56 -7.11 4.55
CA SER A 40 27.00 -6.05 3.67
C SER A 40 25.78 -5.24 3.22
N ILE A 41 25.85 -3.91 3.35
CA ILE A 41 24.80 -3.00 2.82
C ILE A 41 24.60 -3.34 1.35
N PRO A 42 23.36 -3.62 0.89
CA PRO A 42 23.12 -3.87 -0.52
C PRO A 42 23.71 -2.75 -1.38
N TYR A 43 24.31 -3.09 -2.51
CA TYR A 43 25.02 -2.13 -3.36
C TYR A 43 24.14 -0.94 -3.76
N SER A 44 22.88 -1.17 -4.08
CA SER A 44 21.89 -0.13 -4.39
C SER A 44 21.70 0.85 -3.22
N VAL A 45 21.55 0.35 -2.00
CA VAL A 45 21.40 1.18 -0.80
C VAL A 45 22.68 1.96 -0.49
N GLY A 46 23.85 1.33 -0.65
CA GLY A 46 25.15 2.02 -0.49
C GLY A 46 25.32 3.19 -1.46
N ARG A 47 24.86 3.06 -2.70
CA ARG A 47 24.84 4.17 -3.69
C ARG A 47 23.81 5.23 -3.36
N ALA A 48 22.66 4.85 -2.84
CA ALA A 48 21.57 5.76 -2.48
C ALA A 48 21.88 6.59 -1.22
N LEU A 49 22.87 6.20 -0.42
CA LEU A 49 23.28 6.89 0.80
C LEU A 49 24.73 7.41 0.68
N PRO A 50 25.06 8.29 -0.27
CA PRO A 50 26.42 8.82 -0.41
C PRO A 50 26.85 9.60 0.83
N ASN A 51 28.19 9.63 1.09
CA ASN A 51 28.73 10.34 2.24
C ASN A 51 28.50 11.84 2.17
N THR A 52 28.54 12.41 0.97
CA THR A 52 28.46 13.87 0.76
C THR A 52 27.58 14.15 -0.47
N LEU A 53 26.72 15.13 -0.31
CA LEU A 53 25.87 15.73 -1.35
C LEU A 53 25.98 17.24 -1.25
N PRO A 54 25.66 18.02 -2.31
CA PRO A 54 25.62 19.48 -2.20
C PRO A 54 24.73 19.92 -1.03
N GLY A 55 25.34 20.60 -0.06
CA GLY A 55 24.66 21.08 1.14
C GLY A 55 24.39 20.06 2.24
N TRP A 56 24.75 18.78 2.05
CA TRP A 56 24.50 17.71 3.02
C TRP A 56 25.72 16.80 3.21
N THR A 57 25.94 16.39 4.45
CA THR A 57 26.95 15.39 4.83
C THR A 57 26.30 14.31 5.67
N ARG A 58 26.47 13.05 5.27
CA ARG A 58 25.94 11.90 6.00
C ARG A 58 26.79 11.63 7.25
N SER A 59 26.14 11.35 8.37
CA SER A 59 26.79 10.79 9.54
C SER A 59 27.44 9.43 9.20
N PRO A 60 28.57 9.08 9.82
CA PRO A 60 29.28 7.83 9.46
C PRO A 60 28.44 6.57 9.63
N LYS A 61 27.52 6.56 10.58
CA LYS A 61 26.69 5.40 10.90
C LYS A 61 25.52 5.26 9.93
N ILE A 62 25.43 4.08 9.30
CA ILE A 62 24.20 3.56 8.69
C ILE A 62 23.72 2.44 9.59
N THR A 63 22.44 2.46 9.97
CA THR A 63 21.84 1.39 10.78
C THR A 63 20.93 0.56 9.89
N MET A 64 21.01 -0.77 10.02
CA MET A 64 20.19 -1.71 9.25
C MET A 64 19.25 -2.44 10.19
N PHE A 65 18.02 -2.68 9.73
CA PHE A 65 17.02 -3.47 10.43
C PHE A 65 16.43 -4.51 9.47
N GLY A 66 16.33 -5.74 9.93
CA GLY A 66 15.64 -6.81 9.21
C GLY A 66 14.23 -7.02 9.76
N ARG A 67 13.52 -8.03 9.21
CA ARG A 67 12.15 -8.37 9.61
C ARG A 67 11.98 -8.58 11.12
N SER A 68 12.94 -9.21 11.78
CA SER A 68 12.90 -9.51 13.22
C SER A 68 13.29 -8.36 14.13
N SER A 69 13.86 -7.28 13.61
CA SER A 69 14.36 -6.13 14.39
C SER A 69 13.71 -4.81 13.98
N LEU A 70 12.78 -4.79 13.02
CA LEU A 70 12.13 -3.57 12.56
C LEU A 70 11.39 -2.84 13.69
N TRP A 71 10.81 -3.59 14.61
CA TRP A 71 10.12 -3.06 15.78
C TRP A 71 11.01 -2.20 16.69
N GLU A 72 12.33 -2.42 16.70
CA GLU A 72 13.27 -1.59 17.46
C GLU A 72 13.39 -0.17 16.91
N HIS A 73 13.01 0.05 15.65
CA HIS A 73 13.07 1.33 14.98
C HIS A 73 11.72 2.05 14.90
N ILE A 74 10.65 1.33 14.53
CA ILE A 74 9.34 1.94 14.27
C ILE A 74 8.22 1.48 15.22
N ASP A 75 8.60 0.73 16.30
CA ASP A 75 7.70 0.27 17.36
C ASP A 75 6.35 -0.23 16.79
N GLY A 76 5.21 0.18 17.32
CA GLY A 76 3.89 -0.32 16.96
C GLY A 76 3.50 -0.27 15.47
N ALA A 77 4.28 0.39 14.61
CA ALA A 77 4.04 0.41 13.16
C ALA A 77 4.69 -0.76 12.41
N ALA A 78 5.56 -1.57 13.04
CA ALA A 78 6.31 -2.63 12.36
C ALA A 78 5.41 -3.66 11.66
N GLU A 79 4.30 -4.06 12.30
CA GLU A 79 3.34 -5.03 11.75
C GLU A 79 2.75 -4.56 10.41
N GLN A 80 2.50 -3.26 10.25
CA GLN A 80 2.03 -2.71 8.98
C GLN A 80 3.04 -2.95 7.85
N TYR A 81 4.32 -2.70 8.09
CA TYR A 81 5.36 -2.94 7.08
C TYR A 81 5.56 -4.43 6.79
N LEU A 82 5.51 -5.28 7.83
CA LEU A 82 5.60 -6.73 7.70
C LEU A 82 4.45 -7.29 6.85
N ALA A 83 3.24 -6.75 6.98
CA ALA A 83 2.11 -7.13 6.14
C ALA A 83 2.34 -6.79 4.65
N PHE A 84 3.17 -5.78 4.34
CA PHE A 84 3.61 -5.47 2.98
C PHE A 84 4.92 -6.18 2.59
N GLU A 85 5.21 -7.32 3.17
CA GLU A 85 6.38 -8.14 2.84
C GLU A 85 7.71 -7.38 2.89
N PHE A 86 7.87 -6.53 3.91
CA PHE A 86 9.11 -5.83 4.21
C PHE A 86 10.30 -6.79 4.28
N GLN A 87 11.45 -6.40 3.71
CA GLN A 87 12.67 -7.18 3.69
C GLN A 87 13.72 -6.61 4.64
N ASP A 88 14.12 -5.37 4.43
CA ASP A 88 15.07 -4.66 5.25
C ASP A 88 14.91 -3.14 5.18
N LEU A 89 15.47 -2.44 6.18
CA LEU A 89 15.52 -0.99 6.29
C LEU A 89 16.97 -0.55 6.47
N ALA A 90 17.41 0.42 5.69
CA ALA A 90 18.60 1.21 5.96
C ALA A 90 18.23 2.61 6.41
N THR A 91 18.80 3.08 7.50
CA THR A 91 18.59 4.45 7.99
C THR A 91 19.91 5.19 8.19
N ALA A 92 19.93 6.45 7.80
CA ALA A 92 21.08 7.35 7.95
C ALA A 92 20.62 8.78 8.25
N THR A 93 21.43 9.48 9.05
CA THR A 93 21.22 10.91 9.32
C THR A 93 22.15 11.75 8.46
N TYR A 94 21.61 12.82 7.90
CA TYR A 94 22.34 13.83 7.14
C TYR A 94 22.33 15.14 7.90
N ALA A 95 23.51 15.76 8.05
CA ALA A 95 23.66 17.12 8.58
C ALA A 95 23.72 18.10 7.39
N ARG A 96 22.97 19.18 7.47
CA ARG A 96 22.97 20.26 6.47
C ARG A 96 24.05 21.28 6.79
N THR A 97 24.80 21.72 5.79
CA THR A 97 25.87 22.74 5.96
C THR A 97 25.34 24.05 6.55
N ALA A 98 24.13 24.45 6.17
CA ALA A 98 23.48 25.66 6.67
C ALA A 98 22.70 25.45 7.99
N GLY A 99 22.90 24.32 8.67
CA GLY A 99 22.24 23.92 9.91
C GLY A 99 20.98 23.06 9.71
N GLY A 100 20.71 22.23 10.71
CA GLY A 100 19.64 21.27 10.70
C GLY A 100 20.09 19.87 10.25
N THR A 101 19.19 18.91 10.43
CA THR A 101 19.41 17.49 10.07
C THR A 101 18.21 16.93 9.36
N ALA A 102 18.41 15.83 8.63
CA ALA A 102 17.35 14.99 8.10
C ALA A 102 17.71 13.53 8.29
N THR A 103 16.72 12.70 8.60
CA THR A 103 16.85 11.24 8.59
C THR A 103 16.33 10.72 7.26
N VAL A 104 17.10 9.86 6.62
CA VAL A 104 16.73 9.11 5.43
C VAL A 104 16.50 7.66 5.84
N GLU A 105 15.35 7.13 5.48
CA GLU A 105 14.93 5.75 5.70
C GLU A 105 14.60 5.11 4.35
N ILE A 106 15.27 4.02 4.01
CA ILE A 106 15.07 3.28 2.78
C ILE A 106 14.56 1.89 3.15
N TYR A 107 13.27 1.67 2.96
CA TYR A 107 12.60 0.40 3.19
C TYR A 107 12.59 -0.39 1.90
N ARG A 108 13.20 -1.57 1.89
CA ARG A 108 13.09 -2.50 0.77
C ARG A 108 11.94 -3.46 1.02
N MET A 109 11.04 -3.53 0.07
CA MET A 109 9.92 -4.45 0.04
C MET A 109 10.25 -5.63 -0.88
N ILE A 110 9.38 -6.64 -0.95
CA ILE A 110 9.64 -7.81 -1.80
C ILE A 110 9.59 -7.49 -3.30
N ASP A 111 8.77 -6.49 -3.68
CA ASP A 111 8.59 -6.07 -5.06
C ASP A 111 8.01 -4.62 -5.16
N PRO A 112 7.95 -4.04 -6.36
CA PRO A 112 7.41 -2.68 -6.56
C PRO A 112 5.95 -2.51 -6.17
N GLN A 113 5.12 -3.56 -6.23
CA GLN A 113 3.71 -3.51 -5.85
C GLN A 113 3.56 -3.31 -4.35
N HIS A 114 4.38 -4.00 -3.54
CA HIS A 114 4.41 -3.85 -2.10
C HIS A 114 5.03 -2.52 -1.67
N ALA A 115 6.05 -2.03 -2.39
CA ALA A 115 6.62 -0.69 -2.17
C ALA A 115 5.59 0.42 -2.44
N TYR A 116 4.85 0.34 -3.56
CA TYR A 116 3.71 1.21 -3.82
C TYR A 116 2.66 1.09 -2.71
N GLY A 117 2.35 -0.14 -2.28
CA GLY A 117 1.31 -0.41 -1.29
C GLY A 117 1.55 0.31 0.04
N ILE A 118 2.75 0.17 0.61
CA ILE A 118 3.09 0.87 1.87
C ILE A 118 3.19 2.39 1.67
N TYR A 119 3.72 2.86 0.52
CA TYR A 119 3.72 4.27 0.17
C TYR A 119 2.30 4.84 0.14
N ALA A 120 1.36 4.17 -0.54
CA ALA A 120 -0.03 4.60 -0.67
C ALA A 120 -0.78 4.62 0.68
N GLN A 121 -0.42 3.75 1.62
CA GLN A 121 -0.99 3.76 2.98
C GLN A 121 -0.56 4.98 3.79
N GLU A 122 0.64 5.49 3.54
CA GLU A 122 1.21 6.62 4.28
C GLU A 122 1.03 7.98 3.58
N LEU A 123 0.19 8.07 2.54
CA LEU A 123 -0.10 9.33 1.88
C LEU A 123 -0.81 10.31 2.83
N SER A 124 -0.28 11.53 2.88
CA SER A 124 -0.93 12.64 3.59
C SER A 124 -1.76 13.47 2.61
N PRO A 125 -3.02 13.79 2.93
CA PRO A 125 -3.87 14.60 2.05
C PRO A 125 -3.35 16.04 1.85
N THR A 126 -2.44 16.51 2.72
CA THR A 126 -1.84 17.85 2.64
C THR A 126 -0.49 17.87 1.93
N ALA A 127 0.07 16.71 1.57
CA ALA A 127 1.35 16.63 0.87
C ALA A 127 1.19 16.87 -0.63
N THR A 128 2.08 17.65 -1.22
CA THR A 128 2.09 17.98 -2.65
C THR A 128 2.87 16.96 -3.46
N ARG A 129 2.47 16.71 -4.70
CA ARG A 129 3.18 15.82 -5.63
C ARG A 129 4.52 16.45 -6.01
N VAL A 130 5.57 15.63 -6.05
CA VAL A 130 6.91 16.00 -6.48
C VAL A 130 7.48 14.93 -7.41
N ALA A 131 8.34 15.35 -8.35
CA ALA A 131 8.95 14.47 -9.34
C ALA A 131 10.20 13.77 -8.77
N VAL A 132 9.98 12.80 -7.87
CA VAL A 132 11.04 11.96 -7.27
C VAL A 132 10.57 10.51 -7.24
N GLY A 133 11.45 9.58 -7.65
CA GLY A 133 11.11 8.17 -7.83
C GLY A 133 10.07 7.98 -8.93
N VAL A 134 9.22 6.97 -8.79
CA VAL A 134 8.04 6.77 -9.66
C VAL A 134 6.93 7.76 -9.28
N GLU A 135 6.72 7.96 -7.99
CA GLU A 135 5.82 8.97 -7.43
C GLU A 135 6.35 9.42 -6.07
N GLY A 136 6.33 10.74 -5.83
CA GLY A 136 6.75 11.33 -4.56
C GLY A 136 5.76 12.37 -4.03
N ARG A 137 5.84 12.60 -2.74
CA ARG A 137 5.06 13.60 -2.01
C ARG A 137 5.97 14.39 -1.06
N ALA A 138 5.80 15.69 -1.07
CA ALA A 138 6.47 16.60 -0.14
C ALA A 138 5.47 17.18 0.85
N GLY A 139 5.74 17.00 2.13
CA GLY A 139 5.09 17.66 3.24
C GLY A 139 5.93 18.84 3.75
N ARG A 140 5.52 19.43 4.88
CA ARG A 140 6.23 20.58 5.48
C ARG A 140 7.69 20.26 5.80
N ASN A 141 7.96 19.10 6.36
CA ASN A 141 9.27 18.66 6.85
C ASN A 141 9.60 17.21 6.44
N SER A 142 8.99 16.73 5.41
CA SER A 142 9.20 15.36 4.93
C SER A 142 9.07 15.27 3.41
N VAL A 143 9.81 14.32 2.82
CA VAL A 143 9.59 13.84 1.47
C VAL A 143 9.43 12.33 1.55
N LYS A 144 8.40 11.80 0.91
CA LYS A 144 8.16 10.36 0.78
C LYS A 144 8.05 10.02 -0.68
N PHE A 145 8.67 8.94 -1.11
CA PHE A 145 8.55 8.46 -2.48
C PHE A 145 8.76 6.95 -2.55
N TRP A 146 8.39 6.35 -3.66
CA TRP A 146 8.74 4.97 -3.95
C TRP A 146 9.45 4.86 -5.30
N SER A 147 10.32 3.85 -5.44
CA SER A 147 11.16 3.63 -6.61
C SER A 147 11.56 2.15 -6.67
N GLY A 148 11.13 1.42 -7.72
CA GLY A 148 11.33 -0.03 -7.74
C GLY A 148 10.70 -0.70 -6.53
N ASP A 149 11.45 -1.55 -5.87
CA ASP A 149 11.07 -2.25 -4.63
C ASP A 149 11.33 -1.43 -3.35
N PHE A 150 11.67 -0.14 -3.48
CA PHE A 150 11.97 0.72 -2.35
C PHE A 150 10.85 1.72 -2.05
N TYR A 151 10.49 1.80 -0.78
CA TYR A 151 9.76 2.91 -0.18
C TYR A 151 10.73 3.76 0.63
N VAL A 152 10.77 5.07 0.39
CA VAL A 152 11.76 5.97 1.00
C VAL A 152 11.07 7.11 1.73
N LYS A 153 11.55 7.39 2.93
CA LYS A 153 11.13 8.52 3.76
C LYS A 153 12.33 9.39 4.11
N LEU A 154 12.16 10.67 3.92
CA LEU A 154 13.06 11.69 4.43
C LEU A 154 12.29 12.56 5.40
N VAL A 155 12.81 12.72 6.61
CA VAL A 155 12.14 13.52 7.64
C VAL A 155 13.15 14.44 8.31
N ALA A 156 12.85 15.73 8.32
CA ALA A 156 13.55 16.71 9.15
C ALA A 156 12.79 16.89 10.47
N PRO A 157 13.46 17.00 11.63
CA PRO A 157 12.79 17.26 12.90
C PRO A 157 11.94 18.53 12.85
N SER A 158 10.86 18.54 13.60
CA SER A 158 10.02 19.74 13.76
C SER A 158 10.86 20.90 14.30
N GLY A 159 10.76 22.06 13.65
CA GLY A 159 11.61 23.22 13.98
C GLY A 159 13.01 23.18 13.34
N SER A 160 13.33 22.13 12.55
CA SER A 160 14.57 22.11 11.75
C SER A 160 14.61 23.28 10.78
N ALA A 161 15.80 23.86 10.61
CA ALA A 161 16.07 24.90 9.62
C ALA A 161 16.17 24.38 8.18
N ALA A 162 15.88 23.08 7.93
CA ALA A 162 15.94 22.50 6.59
C ALA A 162 14.71 22.89 5.76
N PRO A 163 14.84 23.76 4.75
CA PRO A 163 13.73 24.12 3.86
C PRO A 163 13.23 22.89 3.08
N PRO A 164 11.95 22.85 2.68
CA PRO A 164 11.41 21.77 1.85
C PRO A 164 12.18 21.54 0.55
N ALA A 165 12.71 22.58 -0.09
CA ALA A 165 13.52 22.48 -1.30
C ALA A 165 14.82 21.70 -1.08
N ASP A 166 15.49 21.86 0.06
CA ASP A 166 16.72 21.12 0.37
C ASP A 166 16.44 19.65 0.67
N LEU A 167 15.30 19.34 1.33
CA LEU A 167 14.85 17.95 1.52
C LEU A 167 14.52 17.30 0.17
N LEU A 168 13.92 18.04 -0.75
CA LEU A 168 13.62 17.56 -2.09
C LEU A 168 14.90 17.28 -2.89
N ALA A 169 15.90 18.15 -2.78
CA ALA A 169 17.21 17.92 -3.42
C ALA A 169 17.89 16.66 -2.86
N LEU A 170 17.87 16.46 -1.53
CA LEU A 170 18.38 15.24 -0.90
C LEU A 170 17.60 14.01 -1.38
N ALA A 171 16.27 14.07 -1.44
CA ALA A 171 15.42 12.98 -1.91
C ALA A 171 15.71 12.60 -3.37
N THR A 172 15.92 13.60 -4.24
CA THR A 172 16.28 13.40 -5.65
C THR A 172 17.63 12.67 -5.80
N ALA A 173 18.61 13.07 -4.99
CA ALA A 173 19.91 12.42 -5.00
C ALA A 173 19.84 10.97 -4.47
N VAL A 174 19.07 10.73 -3.42
CA VAL A 174 18.81 9.37 -2.89
C VAL A 174 18.12 8.52 -3.96
N ALA A 175 17.09 9.02 -4.62
CA ALA A 175 16.38 8.32 -5.68
C ALA A 175 17.31 7.93 -6.84
N GLY A 176 18.18 8.85 -7.28
CA GLY A 176 19.19 8.57 -8.32
C GLY A 176 20.18 7.47 -7.94
N GLY A 177 20.47 7.31 -6.66
CA GLY A 177 21.33 6.23 -6.15
C GLY A 177 20.67 4.85 -6.08
N LEU A 178 19.34 4.76 -6.05
CA LEU A 178 18.60 3.49 -6.03
C LEU A 178 18.59 2.77 -7.38
N GLY A 179 18.89 3.46 -8.48
CA GLY A 179 18.85 2.93 -9.84
C GLY A 179 17.58 3.33 -10.60
N GLU A 180 17.23 2.53 -11.60
CA GLU A 180 16.03 2.81 -12.40
C GLU A 180 14.75 2.74 -11.56
N PRO A 181 13.90 3.76 -11.59
CA PRO A 181 12.73 3.83 -10.73
C PRO A 181 11.67 2.76 -11.04
N GLY A 182 11.72 2.16 -12.22
CA GLY A 182 10.71 1.21 -12.68
C GLY A 182 9.45 1.89 -13.21
N LYS A 183 8.38 1.10 -13.33
CA LYS A 183 7.07 1.55 -13.81
C LYS A 183 6.02 1.40 -12.72
N PRO A 184 4.97 2.24 -12.73
CA PRO A 184 3.83 2.03 -11.86
C PRO A 184 3.21 0.63 -12.05
N PRO A 185 2.68 0.01 -10.98
CA PRO A 185 1.93 -1.24 -11.10
C PRO A 185 0.82 -1.11 -12.15
N ALA A 186 0.75 -2.09 -13.06
CA ALA A 186 -0.24 -2.07 -14.15
C ALA A 186 -1.69 -1.98 -13.63
N GLN A 187 -1.91 -2.50 -12.43
CA GLN A 187 -3.20 -2.53 -11.75
C GLN A 187 -3.78 -1.14 -11.48
N LEU A 188 -2.95 -0.09 -11.39
CA LEU A 188 -3.43 1.29 -11.24
C LEU A 188 -4.29 1.72 -12.45
N SER A 189 -4.02 1.17 -13.64
CA SER A 189 -4.80 1.44 -14.85
C SER A 189 -6.12 0.68 -14.95
N TRP A 190 -6.37 -0.30 -14.07
CA TRP A 190 -7.60 -1.09 -14.07
C TRP A 190 -8.80 -0.30 -13.54
N PHE A 191 -8.55 0.76 -12.79
CA PHE A 191 -9.59 1.59 -12.18
C PHE A 191 -10.13 2.61 -13.18
N PRO A 192 -11.46 2.64 -13.44
CA PRO A 192 -12.09 3.67 -14.26
C PRO A 192 -11.78 5.07 -13.73
N PRO A 193 -11.38 6.04 -14.57
CA PRO A 193 -11.02 7.38 -14.08
C PRO A 193 -12.24 8.23 -13.72
N ALA A 194 -13.43 7.93 -14.27
CA ALA A 194 -14.64 8.68 -14.01
C ALA A 194 -15.11 8.47 -12.56
N GLY A 195 -15.15 9.54 -11.77
CA GLY A 195 -15.56 9.51 -10.37
C GLY A 195 -14.50 8.96 -9.40
N LEU A 196 -13.32 8.56 -9.89
CA LEU A 196 -12.23 8.08 -9.05
C LEU A 196 -11.76 9.19 -8.10
N VAL A 197 -11.76 8.91 -6.81
CA VAL A 197 -11.22 9.83 -5.80
C VAL A 197 -9.69 9.82 -5.90
N ALA A 198 -9.09 11.00 -6.00
CA ALA A 198 -7.64 11.13 -6.10
C ALA A 198 -6.93 10.44 -4.94
N ASP A 199 -5.81 9.78 -5.23
CA ASP A 199 -4.95 9.11 -4.26
C ASP A 199 -5.63 8.01 -3.43
N SER A 200 -6.79 7.51 -3.89
CA SER A 200 -7.55 6.48 -3.18
C SER A 200 -7.19 5.04 -3.59
N ILE A 201 -6.43 4.84 -4.67
CA ILE A 201 -6.03 3.49 -5.07
C ILE A 201 -5.04 2.93 -4.06
N LYS A 202 -5.35 1.76 -3.50
CA LYS A 202 -4.51 1.06 -2.52
C LYS A 202 -4.34 -0.40 -2.91
N PHE A 203 -3.17 -0.92 -2.63
CA PHE A 203 -2.90 -2.35 -2.64
C PHE A 203 -3.14 -2.92 -1.25
N VAL A 204 -3.86 -4.04 -1.18
CA VAL A 204 -4.16 -4.79 0.05
C VAL A 204 -3.57 -6.19 -0.11
N PRO A 205 -2.43 -6.49 0.53
CA PRO A 205 -1.70 -7.73 0.27
C PRO A 205 -2.44 -8.97 0.75
N ALA A 206 -3.21 -8.88 1.84
CA ALA A 206 -3.94 -10.01 2.41
C ALA A 206 -5.26 -9.57 3.03
N ASP A 207 -6.16 -10.52 3.21
CA ASP A 207 -7.43 -10.42 3.96
C ASP A 207 -8.30 -9.22 3.55
N ALA A 208 -8.29 -8.85 2.26
CA ALA A 208 -9.14 -7.78 1.78
C ALA A 208 -10.60 -8.06 2.11
N LEU A 209 -11.34 -7.03 2.52
CA LEU A 209 -12.72 -7.13 3.02
C LEU A 209 -12.88 -8.10 4.21
N GLY A 210 -11.82 -8.37 4.97
CA GLY A 210 -11.80 -9.36 6.04
C GLY A 210 -11.93 -10.81 5.56
N GLN A 211 -11.59 -11.09 4.30
CA GLN A 211 -11.72 -12.41 3.68
C GLN A 211 -10.36 -12.98 3.32
N SER A 212 -9.95 -14.05 3.98
CA SER A 212 -8.64 -14.69 3.77
C SER A 212 -8.42 -15.23 2.35
N MET A 213 -9.49 -15.44 1.57
CA MET A 213 -9.38 -15.81 0.17
C MET A 213 -9.09 -14.61 -0.75
N PHE A 214 -9.13 -13.39 -0.26
CA PHE A 214 -8.84 -12.17 -1.04
C PHE A 214 -7.45 -11.64 -0.68
N SER A 215 -6.44 -12.21 -1.30
CA SER A 215 -5.06 -11.72 -1.24
C SER A 215 -4.72 -10.91 -2.49
N SER A 216 -3.71 -10.04 -2.38
CA SER A 216 -3.24 -9.20 -3.49
C SER A 216 -4.35 -8.38 -4.15
N ALA A 217 -5.29 -7.89 -3.34
CA ALA A 217 -6.40 -7.08 -3.80
C ALA A 217 -5.99 -5.62 -4.02
N TRP A 218 -6.73 -4.95 -4.90
CA TRP A 218 -6.61 -3.52 -5.15
C TRP A 218 -7.94 -2.85 -4.89
N GLU A 219 -7.95 -1.73 -4.19
CA GLU A 219 -9.17 -1.00 -3.89
C GLU A 219 -9.05 0.48 -4.23
N ALA A 220 -10.17 1.10 -4.60
CA ALA A 220 -10.24 2.54 -4.82
C ALA A 220 -11.62 3.08 -4.44
N LYS A 221 -11.67 4.34 -4.03
CA LYS A 221 -12.91 5.04 -3.73
C LYS A 221 -13.42 5.80 -4.95
N TYR A 222 -14.72 5.81 -5.11
CA TYR A 222 -15.43 6.54 -6.16
C TYR A 222 -16.41 7.53 -5.54
N ALA A 223 -16.40 8.74 -6.04
CA ALA A 223 -17.35 9.77 -5.59
C ALA A 223 -18.80 9.29 -5.78
N GLY A 224 -19.60 9.42 -4.76
CA GLY A 224 -21.00 9.00 -4.73
C GLY A 224 -21.82 9.85 -3.77
N THR A 225 -23.13 9.74 -3.87
CA THR A 225 -24.08 10.43 -2.99
C THR A 225 -25.06 9.40 -2.44
N PRO A 226 -25.28 9.32 -1.11
CA PRO A 226 -24.72 10.20 -0.07
C PRO A 226 -23.25 9.89 0.31
N GLU A 227 -22.77 8.67 0.07
CA GLU A 227 -21.43 8.22 0.45
C GLU A 227 -20.63 7.74 -0.75
N PRO A 228 -19.29 7.81 -0.70
CA PRO A 228 -18.42 7.20 -1.71
C PRO A 228 -18.63 5.70 -1.78
N SER A 229 -18.63 5.14 -2.99
CA SER A 229 -18.54 3.70 -3.20
C SER A 229 -17.07 3.24 -3.27
N THR A 230 -16.85 1.94 -3.06
CA THR A 230 -15.52 1.33 -3.19
C THR A 230 -15.54 0.28 -4.28
N LEU A 231 -14.55 0.31 -5.15
CA LEU A 231 -14.28 -0.73 -6.14
C LEU A 231 -13.08 -1.55 -5.66
N VAL A 232 -13.25 -2.88 -5.61
CA VAL A 232 -12.19 -3.82 -5.25
C VAL A 232 -11.94 -4.75 -6.43
N ILE A 233 -10.68 -4.93 -6.81
CA ILE A 233 -10.25 -5.83 -7.89
C ILE A 233 -9.29 -6.85 -7.30
N VAL A 234 -9.63 -8.13 -7.42
CA VAL A 234 -8.85 -9.25 -6.86
C VAL A 234 -8.41 -10.16 -7.99
N PRO A 235 -7.15 -10.11 -8.43
CA PRO A 235 -6.59 -11.07 -9.37
C PRO A 235 -6.28 -12.40 -8.68
N PHE A 236 -6.50 -13.50 -9.35
CA PHE A 236 -6.17 -14.87 -8.94
C PHE A 236 -5.21 -15.51 -9.94
N ALA A 237 -4.48 -16.51 -9.50
CA ALA A 237 -3.58 -17.27 -10.37
C ALA A 237 -4.34 -18.07 -11.44
N SER A 238 -5.64 -18.38 -11.22
CA SER A 238 -6.45 -19.16 -12.15
C SER A 238 -7.93 -18.77 -12.09
N THR A 239 -8.65 -19.07 -13.19
CA THR A 239 -10.11 -18.92 -13.28
C THR A 239 -10.83 -19.77 -12.23
N ASP A 240 -10.32 -20.96 -11.92
CA ASP A 240 -10.91 -21.84 -10.92
C ASP A 240 -10.72 -21.29 -9.49
N GLY A 241 -9.56 -20.67 -9.23
CA GLY A 241 -9.33 -19.94 -7.97
C GLY A 241 -10.33 -18.81 -7.80
N ALA A 242 -10.51 -17.97 -8.83
CA ALA A 242 -11.49 -16.88 -8.79
C ALA A 242 -12.93 -17.41 -8.64
N ARG A 243 -13.29 -18.51 -9.32
CA ARG A 243 -14.61 -19.15 -9.20
C ARG A 243 -14.85 -19.64 -7.78
N GLY A 244 -13.86 -20.33 -7.20
CA GLY A 244 -13.93 -20.84 -5.83
C GLY A 244 -14.05 -19.72 -4.79
N ALA A 245 -13.28 -18.65 -4.94
CA ALA A 245 -13.34 -17.48 -4.08
C ALA A 245 -14.71 -16.77 -4.18
N MET A 246 -15.22 -16.59 -5.40
CA MET A 246 -16.54 -16.03 -5.64
C MET A 246 -17.66 -16.83 -4.94
N ALA A 247 -17.63 -18.17 -5.07
CA ALA A 247 -18.62 -19.03 -4.44
C ALA A 247 -18.57 -18.96 -2.89
N LYS A 248 -17.37 -18.94 -2.32
CA LYS A 248 -17.18 -18.75 -0.88
C LYS A 248 -17.72 -17.40 -0.41
N TYR A 249 -17.44 -16.33 -1.15
CA TYR A 249 -17.91 -15.00 -0.81
C TYR A 249 -19.42 -14.84 -0.96
N GLU A 250 -20.00 -15.44 -1.99
CA GLU A 250 -21.46 -15.54 -2.16
C GLU A 250 -22.13 -16.26 -0.96
N SER A 251 -21.54 -17.38 -0.55
CA SER A 251 -22.01 -18.14 0.61
C SER A 251 -21.87 -17.33 1.92
N PHE A 252 -20.79 -16.61 2.09
CA PHE A 252 -20.55 -15.74 3.25
C PHE A 252 -21.57 -14.60 3.34
N LEU A 253 -21.90 -13.97 2.21
CA LEU A 253 -22.88 -12.89 2.13
C LEU A 253 -24.33 -13.38 2.18
N GLY A 254 -24.57 -14.62 1.76
CA GLY A 254 -25.90 -15.24 1.78
C GLY A 254 -26.32 -15.56 3.21
N ARG A 255 -27.39 -14.92 3.69
CA ARG A 255 -27.97 -15.16 5.02
C ARG A 255 -29.34 -15.79 4.90
N PRO A 256 -29.79 -16.57 5.89
CA PRO A 256 -31.17 -17.06 5.92
C PRO A 256 -32.17 -15.88 5.75
N GLY A 257 -33.04 -15.99 4.76
CA GLY A 257 -34.02 -14.93 4.42
C GLY A 257 -33.50 -13.77 3.55
N LYS A 258 -32.18 -13.70 3.28
CA LYS A 258 -31.57 -12.69 2.38
C LYS A 258 -30.44 -13.35 1.56
N PRO A 259 -30.76 -14.31 0.67
CA PRO A 259 -29.75 -14.91 -0.18
C PRO A 259 -29.16 -13.90 -1.17
N ALA A 260 -27.91 -14.14 -1.59
CA ALA A 260 -27.34 -13.41 -2.71
C ALA A 260 -28.16 -13.70 -3.98
N LYS A 261 -28.43 -12.66 -4.78
CA LYS A 261 -29.20 -12.74 -6.01
C LYS A 261 -28.26 -12.86 -7.20
N LYS A 262 -28.39 -13.90 -7.99
CA LYS A 262 -27.63 -14.03 -9.26
C LYS A 262 -28.02 -12.94 -10.24
N LEU A 263 -27.03 -12.44 -10.96
CA LEU A 263 -27.21 -11.52 -12.08
C LEU A 263 -26.88 -12.24 -13.38
N ALA A 264 -27.65 -11.96 -14.43
CA ALA A 264 -27.44 -12.55 -15.75
C ALA A 264 -26.19 -12.04 -16.47
N ALA A 265 -25.72 -10.86 -16.12
CA ALA A 265 -24.54 -10.14 -16.64
C ALA A 265 -24.08 -9.14 -15.59
N PRO A 266 -22.84 -8.61 -15.68
CA PRO A 266 -21.79 -8.89 -16.68
C PRO A 266 -20.88 -10.06 -16.30
N GLY A 267 -19.92 -10.37 -17.19
CA GLY A 267 -18.84 -11.33 -16.95
C GLY A 267 -19.23 -12.81 -17.05
N ASP A 268 -18.36 -13.67 -16.50
CA ASP A 268 -18.53 -15.13 -16.50
C ASP A 268 -19.35 -15.63 -15.31
N GLY A 269 -19.85 -14.72 -14.50
CA GLY A 269 -20.71 -14.94 -13.34
C GLY A 269 -20.80 -13.67 -12.50
N ALA A 270 -21.99 -13.39 -12.02
CA ALA A 270 -22.25 -12.21 -11.21
C ALA A 270 -23.34 -12.48 -10.17
N PHE A 271 -23.25 -11.78 -9.04
CA PHE A 271 -24.31 -11.74 -8.05
C PHE A 271 -24.34 -10.39 -7.33
N THR A 272 -25.48 -10.09 -6.71
CA THR A 272 -25.64 -8.96 -5.80
C THR A 272 -26.09 -9.45 -4.42
N ALA A 273 -25.69 -8.70 -3.38
CA ALA A 273 -26.08 -8.93 -2.02
C ALA A 273 -26.23 -7.61 -1.27
N GLN A 274 -26.98 -7.62 -0.18
CA GLN A 274 -27.10 -6.49 0.73
C GLN A 274 -26.43 -6.85 2.06
N GLU A 275 -25.40 -6.09 2.42
CA GLU A 275 -24.64 -6.29 3.65
C GLU A 275 -24.79 -5.05 4.57
N GLY A 276 -24.75 -5.26 5.90
CA GLY A 276 -25.05 -4.20 6.87
C GLY A 276 -24.02 -3.09 6.95
N TYR A 277 -22.76 -3.39 6.70
CA TYR A 277 -21.65 -2.44 6.77
C TYR A 277 -21.34 -1.83 5.39
N TYR A 278 -21.25 -2.66 4.37
CA TYR A 278 -20.90 -2.23 3.01
C TYR A 278 -22.09 -1.78 2.16
N GLY A 279 -23.33 -2.01 2.63
CA GLY A 279 -24.52 -1.72 1.85
C GLY A 279 -24.70 -2.66 0.65
N LEU A 280 -25.01 -2.10 -0.51
CA LEU A 280 -25.17 -2.86 -1.75
C LEU A 280 -23.80 -3.36 -2.25
N ILE A 281 -23.71 -4.65 -2.51
CA ILE A 281 -22.53 -5.32 -3.04
C ILE A 281 -22.89 -5.91 -4.40
N VAL A 282 -22.06 -5.66 -5.42
CA VAL A 282 -22.12 -6.34 -6.71
C VAL A 282 -20.77 -6.99 -6.97
N VAL A 283 -20.77 -8.29 -7.18
CA VAL A 283 -19.57 -9.10 -7.44
C VAL A 283 -19.66 -9.66 -8.84
N VAL A 284 -18.59 -9.52 -9.62
CA VAL A 284 -18.48 -10.01 -10.98
C VAL A 284 -17.16 -10.76 -11.14
N ARG A 285 -17.18 -11.89 -11.83
CA ARG A 285 -15.98 -12.62 -12.25
C ARG A 285 -15.75 -12.43 -13.74
N SER A 286 -14.51 -12.16 -14.11
CA SER A 286 -14.03 -12.17 -15.48
C SER A 286 -12.71 -12.94 -15.54
N GLY A 287 -12.74 -14.14 -16.10
CA GLY A 287 -11.60 -15.04 -16.08
C GLY A 287 -11.08 -15.28 -14.65
N PRO A 288 -9.78 -15.00 -14.41
CA PRO A 288 -9.15 -15.16 -13.09
C PRO A 288 -9.31 -13.95 -12.16
N THR A 289 -10.18 -12.99 -12.47
CA THR A 289 -10.31 -11.77 -11.69
C THR A 289 -11.72 -11.59 -11.13
N LEU A 290 -11.84 -11.22 -9.87
CA LEU A 290 -13.07 -10.71 -9.28
C LEU A 290 -13.04 -9.17 -9.26
N VAL A 291 -14.15 -8.56 -9.63
CA VAL A 291 -14.40 -7.12 -9.53
C VAL A 291 -15.62 -6.91 -8.65
N ILE A 292 -15.45 -6.16 -7.58
CA ILE A 292 -16.44 -6.01 -6.52
C ILE A 292 -16.74 -4.53 -6.31
N SER A 293 -18.00 -4.13 -6.43
CA SER A 293 -18.46 -2.80 -6.05
C SER A 293 -19.17 -2.86 -4.70
N LEU A 294 -18.84 -1.94 -3.80
CA LEU A 294 -19.38 -1.84 -2.46
C LEU A 294 -20.00 -0.45 -2.26
N GLY A 295 -21.18 -0.38 -1.68
CA GLY A 295 -21.82 0.87 -1.25
C GLY A 295 -22.32 1.76 -2.37
N ALA A 296 -22.45 1.26 -3.60
CA ALA A 296 -23.03 2.06 -4.68
C ALA A 296 -24.52 2.38 -4.41
N ALA A 297 -24.97 3.56 -4.86
CA ALA A 297 -26.33 4.04 -4.64
C ALA A 297 -27.41 3.17 -5.29
N SER A 298 -27.07 2.38 -6.33
CA SER A 298 -27.97 1.46 -7.01
C SER A 298 -27.25 0.31 -7.67
N GLU A 299 -27.95 -0.79 -7.95
CA GLU A 299 -27.45 -1.94 -8.69
C GLU A 299 -26.97 -1.52 -10.10
N ALA A 300 -27.65 -0.60 -10.75
CA ALA A 300 -27.28 -0.08 -12.06
C ALA A 300 -25.93 0.68 -12.01
N ALA A 301 -25.72 1.55 -11.01
CA ALA A 301 -24.47 2.28 -10.82
C ALA A 301 -23.31 1.31 -10.50
N ALA A 302 -23.52 0.35 -9.59
CA ALA A 302 -22.55 -0.69 -9.27
C ALA A 302 -22.16 -1.51 -10.51
N THR A 303 -23.16 -1.96 -11.28
CA THR A 303 -22.97 -2.76 -12.50
C THR A 303 -22.21 -1.97 -13.57
N ALA A 304 -22.51 -0.70 -13.76
CA ALA A 304 -21.77 0.17 -14.68
C ALA A 304 -20.29 0.29 -14.31
N LEU A 305 -20.00 0.52 -13.02
CA LEU A 305 -18.63 0.65 -12.50
C LEU A 305 -17.82 -0.64 -12.67
N VAL A 306 -18.38 -1.79 -12.25
CA VAL A 306 -17.68 -3.08 -12.41
C VAL A 306 -17.47 -3.44 -13.87
N THR A 307 -18.43 -3.13 -14.76
CA THR A 307 -18.34 -3.36 -16.19
C THR A 307 -17.23 -2.54 -16.84
N ASP A 308 -17.08 -1.27 -16.46
CA ASP A 308 -15.99 -0.42 -16.98
C ASP A 308 -14.62 -0.92 -16.47
N ALA A 309 -14.51 -1.30 -15.20
CA ALA A 309 -13.31 -1.88 -14.65
C ALA A 309 -12.90 -3.19 -15.37
N MET A 310 -13.85 -4.09 -15.64
CA MET A 310 -13.58 -5.34 -16.33
C MET A 310 -12.96 -5.14 -17.73
N ARG A 311 -13.34 -4.08 -18.45
CA ARG A 311 -12.75 -3.77 -19.76
C ARG A 311 -11.30 -3.35 -19.68
N ARG A 312 -10.83 -2.95 -18.52
CA ARG A 312 -9.47 -2.45 -18.24
C ARG A 312 -8.57 -3.52 -17.66
N VAL A 313 -9.15 -4.53 -17.01
CA VAL A 313 -8.40 -5.68 -16.52
C VAL A 313 -7.96 -6.53 -17.72
N PRO A 314 -6.66 -6.88 -17.83
CA PRO A 314 -6.17 -7.70 -18.93
C PRO A 314 -6.92 -9.04 -18.98
N SER A 315 -7.37 -9.42 -20.16
CA SER A 315 -7.87 -10.79 -20.39
C SER A 315 -6.71 -11.78 -20.21
N PRO A 316 -6.94 -12.94 -19.58
CA PRO A 316 -5.92 -13.99 -19.54
C PRO A 316 -5.46 -14.32 -20.96
N PRO A 317 -4.15 -14.61 -21.17
CA PRO A 317 -3.68 -15.07 -22.46
C PRO A 317 -4.51 -16.29 -22.88
N ALA A 318 -4.98 -16.30 -24.12
CA ALA A 318 -5.69 -17.45 -24.66
C ALA A 318 -4.79 -18.68 -24.48
N GLY A 319 -5.26 -19.66 -23.72
CA GLY A 319 -4.53 -20.92 -23.53
C GLY A 319 -4.16 -21.49 -24.90
N PRO A 320 -3.07 -22.30 -25.00
CA PRO A 320 -2.68 -22.91 -26.26
C PRO A 320 -3.91 -23.60 -26.85
N LYS A 321 -4.30 -23.21 -28.06
CA LYS A 321 -5.33 -23.91 -28.79
C LYS A 321 -4.84 -25.35 -28.94
N GLY A 322 -5.52 -26.28 -28.27
CA GLY A 322 -5.23 -27.71 -28.46
C GLY A 322 -5.14 -27.99 -29.95
N THR A 323 -3.97 -28.40 -30.43
CA THR A 323 -3.81 -28.92 -31.75
C THR A 323 -4.70 -30.15 -31.82
N GLY A 324 -5.85 -29.98 -32.44
CA GLY A 324 -6.76 -31.10 -32.74
C GLY A 324 -5.98 -32.14 -33.49
N GLY A 325 -5.68 -33.27 -32.83
CA GLY A 325 -5.23 -34.44 -33.49
C GLY A 325 -6.38 -34.94 -34.37
N THR A 326 -6.19 -34.89 -35.66
CA THR A 326 -7.05 -35.56 -36.63
C THR A 326 -6.81 -37.06 -36.50
N PRO A 327 -7.86 -37.89 -36.54
CA PRO A 327 -7.77 -39.36 -36.43
C PRO A 327 -7.01 -40.01 -37.58
#